data_8f4d69e8aed6f579cdd048af976e2362
#
_entry.id   8f4d69e8aed6f579cdd048af976e2362
#
_cell.length_a   1.000
_cell.length_b   1.000
_cell.length_c   1.000
_cell.angle_alpha   90.00
_cell.angle_beta   90.00
_cell.angle_gamma   90.00
#
_symmetry.space_group_name_H-M   'P 1'
#
loop_
_entity.id
_entity.type
_entity.pdbx_description
1 polymer ?
#
loop_
_entity_poly.entity_id
_entity_poly.type
_entity_poly.pdbx_seq_one_letter_code
_entity_poly.pdbx_strand_id
1 'polypeptide(L)'
;MSRKPIVAVTMGDPAGVGPEVVLKALSHPAVGRACNPLILGDWGVLQRVRARSKRLPKLISWQSGVPLLPLLRGTGGFVVCPLSTLRENESRPGRPVKAGGHAAYRYITVAARLALSSVADAIATAPISKSILIDAGYNYPGHTELLAELSQTPE
;
A
#
# COMPACT_ATOMS: atom_id res chain seq x y z
N MET A 1 9.18 -21.90 16.14
CA MET A 1 8.15 -21.38 15.20
C MET A 1 8.76 -20.23 14.41
N SER A 2 8.81 -20.30 13.09
CA SER A 2 9.33 -19.22 12.27
C SER A 2 8.44 -17.96 12.41
N ARG A 3 9.06 -16.80 12.46
CA ARG A 3 8.38 -15.49 12.47
C ARG A 3 7.54 -15.34 11.19
N LYS A 4 6.27 -14.96 11.30
CA LYS A 4 5.49 -14.61 10.11
C LYS A 4 6.15 -13.42 9.40
N PRO A 5 6.36 -13.50 8.08
CA PRO A 5 6.98 -12.43 7.33
C PRO A 5 6.10 -11.16 7.35
N ILE A 6 6.75 -10.01 7.33
CA ILE A 6 6.11 -8.71 7.14
C ILE A 6 6.10 -8.43 5.64
N VAL A 7 4.92 -8.23 5.08
CA VAL A 7 4.76 -7.88 3.66
C VAL A 7 4.30 -6.44 3.54
N ALA A 8 5.11 -5.60 2.92
CA ALA A 8 4.72 -4.23 2.57
C ALA A 8 3.76 -4.28 1.37
N VAL A 9 2.51 -3.87 1.58
CA VAL A 9 1.45 -3.93 0.57
C VAL A 9 1.13 -2.51 0.11
N THR A 10 1.49 -2.15 -1.12
CA THR A 10 1.14 -0.83 -1.65
C THR A 10 -0.30 -0.79 -2.13
N MET A 11 -1.01 0.28 -1.82
CA MET A 11 -2.41 0.47 -2.20
C MET A 11 -2.60 0.66 -3.73
N GLY A 12 -1.53 1.04 -4.45
CA GLY A 12 -1.60 1.35 -5.89
C GLY A 12 -2.22 2.72 -6.17
N ASP A 13 -2.85 2.85 -7.33
CA ASP A 13 -3.54 4.09 -7.72
C ASP A 13 -4.76 4.33 -6.81
N PRO A 14 -4.81 5.47 -6.08
CA PRO A 14 -5.94 5.82 -5.21
C PRO A 14 -7.29 5.93 -5.91
N ALA A 15 -7.29 6.27 -7.20
CA ALA A 15 -8.50 6.37 -8.03
C ALA A 15 -8.79 5.09 -8.84
N GLY A 16 -7.92 4.08 -8.74
CA GLY A 16 -8.04 2.80 -9.41
C GLY A 16 -8.73 1.72 -8.57
N VAL A 17 -8.55 0.47 -8.98
CA VAL A 17 -9.10 -0.71 -8.29
C VAL A 17 -8.24 -1.17 -7.11
N GLY A 18 -7.01 -0.65 -6.99
CA GLY A 18 -6.02 -1.07 -6.00
C GLY A 18 -6.54 -1.09 -4.57
N PRO A 19 -7.14 -0.01 -4.05
CA PRO A 19 -7.66 0.04 -2.68
C PRO A 19 -8.68 -1.07 -2.39
N GLU A 20 -9.57 -1.36 -3.34
CA GLU A 20 -10.59 -2.41 -3.20
C GLU A 20 -9.97 -3.82 -3.24
N VAL A 21 -9.05 -4.05 -4.19
CA VAL A 21 -8.35 -5.33 -4.35
C VAL A 21 -7.56 -5.67 -3.09
N VAL A 22 -6.82 -4.71 -2.54
CA VAL A 22 -6.07 -4.89 -1.29
C VAL A 22 -6.98 -5.29 -0.15
N LEU A 23 -8.07 -4.56 0.09
CA LEU A 23 -8.98 -4.86 1.19
C LEU A 23 -9.69 -6.20 1.01
N LYS A 24 -10.07 -6.56 -0.21
CA LYS A 24 -10.64 -7.89 -0.52
C LYS A 24 -9.64 -9.02 -0.29
N ALA A 25 -8.40 -8.86 -0.75
CA ALA A 25 -7.35 -9.86 -0.52
C ALA A 25 -7.10 -10.08 0.99
N LEU A 26 -7.03 -8.99 1.77
CA LEU A 26 -6.85 -9.04 3.22
C LEU A 26 -8.05 -9.66 3.96
N SER A 27 -9.24 -9.68 3.35
CA SER A 27 -10.41 -10.35 3.91
C SER A 27 -10.26 -11.88 3.87
N HIS A 28 -9.35 -12.41 3.05
CA HIS A 28 -9.14 -13.85 2.95
C HIS A 28 -8.31 -14.37 4.13
N PRO A 29 -8.82 -15.33 4.91
CA PRO A 29 -8.12 -15.79 6.14
C PRO A 29 -6.72 -16.33 5.90
N ALA A 30 -6.42 -16.86 4.70
CA ALA A 30 -5.11 -17.36 4.35
C ALA A 30 -4.02 -16.27 4.42
N VAL A 31 -4.33 -15.02 4.08
CA VAL A 31 -3.38 -13.91 4.11
C VAL A 31 -2.90 -13.65 5.55
N GLY A 32 -3.84 -13.52 6.49
CA GLY A 32 -3.49 -13.30 7.90
C GLY A 32 -2.78 -14.50 8.55
N ARG A 33 -2.95 -15.71 8.00
CA ARG A 33 -2.17 -16.90 8.45
C ARG A 33 -0.76 -16.89 7.88
N ALA A 34 -0.58 -16.44 6.64
CA ALA A 34 0.68 -16.50 5.91
C ALA A 34 1.66 -15.37 6.30
N CYS A 35 1.16 -14.16 6.52
CA CYS A 35 2.01 -12.99 6.74
C CYS A 35 1.38 -11.95 7.68
N ASN A 36 2.18 -10.93 8.02
CA ASN A 36 1.77 -9.71 8.69
C ASN A 36 1.79 -8.58 7.64
N PRO A 37 0.68 -8.26 6.97
CA PRO A 37 0.66 -7.21 5.97
C PRO A 37 0.71 -5.83 6.61
N LEU A 38 1.57 -4.97 6.06
CA LEU A 38 1.64 -3.54 6.34
C LEU A 38 1.15 -2.78 5.10
N ILE A 39 0.00 -2.17 5.17
CA ILE A 39 -0.59 -1.45 4.04
C ILE A 39 0.05 -0.06 3.95
N LEU A 40 0.60 0.27 2.79
CA LEU A 40 1.14 1.60 2.48
C LEU A 40 0.15 2.31 1.56
N GLY A 41 -0.47 3.38 2.05
CA GLY A 41 -1.55 4.00 1.29
C GLY A 41 -2.12 5.28 1.91
N ASP A 42 -3.31 5.62 1.46
CA ASP A 42 -4.10 6.73 1.98
C ASP A 42 -5.18 6.22 2.93
N TRP A 43 -5.15 6.72 4.15
CA TRP A 43 -6.12 6.32 5.17
C TRP A 43 -7.56 6.64 4.78
N GLY A 44 -7.80 7.85 4.27
CA GLY A 44 -9.14 8.31 3.90
C GLY A 44 -9.73 7.49 2.75
N VAL A 45 -8.90 7.19 1.74
CA VAL A 45 -9.31 6.33 0.60
C VAL A 45 -9.70 4.95 1.08
N LEU A 46 -8.85 4.31 1.88
CA LEU A 46 -9.10 2.96 2.40
C LEU A 46 -10.34 2.90 3.29
N GLN A 47 -10.57 3.92 4.13
CA GLN A 47 -11.78 4.00 4.95
C GLN A 47 -13.04 4.17 4.10
N ARG A 48 -13.02 4.99 3.05
CA ARG A 48 -14.17 5.12 2.13
C ARG A 48 -14.50 3.80 1.43
N VAL A 49 -13.48 3.07 0.98
CA VAL A 49 -13.69 1.73 0.38
C VAL A 49 -14.23 0.76 1.41
N ARG A 50 -13.65 0.73 2.61
CA ARG A 50 -14.11 -0.14 3.70
C ARG A 50 -15.56 0.11 4.09
N ALA A 51 -16.00 1.37 4.10
CA ALA A 51 -17.37 1.74 4.46
C ALA A 51 -18.43 1.13 3.53
N ARG A 52 -18.04 0.71 2.32
CA ARG A 52 -18.97 0.09 1.35
C ARG A 52 -19.37 -1.35 1.70
N SER A 53 -18.64 -2.02 2.59
CA SER A 53 -18.94 -3.40 2.97
C SER A 53 -18.45 -3.75 4.37
N LYS A 54 -19.37 -4.25 5.21
CA LYS A 54 -19.04 -4.77 6.54
C LYS A 54 -18.16 -6.03 6.51
N ARG A 55 -18.04 -6.68 5.34
CA ARG A 55 -17.18 -7.87 5.14
C ARG A 55 -15.70 -7.51 5.00
N LEU A 56 -15.39 -6.24 4.75
CA LEU A 56 -14.00 -5.79 4.64
C LEU A 56 -13.36 -5.66 6.03
N PRO A 57 -12.05 -5.92 6.14
CA PRO A 57 -11.39 -6.04 7.42
C PRO A 57 -11.31 -4.71 8.18
N LYS A 58 -11.17 -4.82 9.50
CA LYS A 58 -10.86 -3.65 10.34
C LYS A 58 -9.47 -3.15 10.00
N LEU A 59 -9.32 -1.83 9.90
CA LEU A 59 -8.06 -1.15 9.67
C LEU A 59 -7.62 -0.39 10.93
N ILE A 60 -6.31 -0.31 11.11
CA ILE A 60 -5.66 0.40 12.20
C ILE A 60 -4.63 1.34 11.60
N SER A 61 -4.80 2.64 11.83
CA SER A 61 -3.82 3.64 11.36
C SER A 61 -2.58 3.59 12.24
N TRP A 62 -1.41 3.37 11.63
CA TRP A 62 -0.14 3.51 12.32
C TRP A 62 0.21 4.99 12.47
N GLN A 63 0.72 5.34 13.64
CA GLN A 63 1.19 6.69 13.95
C GLN A 63 2.68 6.67 14.26
N SER A 64 3.38 7.71 13.85
CA SER A 64 4.81 7.87 14.18
C SER A 64 5.02 7.82 15.69
N GLY A 65 6.09 7.12 16.10
CA GLY A 65 6.39 6.90 17.52
C GLY A 65 5.74 5.67 18.15
N VAL A 66 4.76 5.05 17.50
CA VAL A 66 4.19 3.77 17.96
C VAL A 66 5.02 2.62 17.40
N PRO A 67 5.49 1.67 18.25
CA PRO A 67 6.22 0.50 17.79
C PRO A 67 5.41 -0.32 16.79
N LEU A 68 5.94 -0.49 15.58
CA LEU A 68 5.21 -1.14 14.47
C LEU A 68 5.04 -2.64 14.71
N LEU A 69 6.08 -3.35 15.15
CA LEU A 69 6.06 -4.81 15.29
C LEU A 69 4.99 -5.34 16.25
N PRO A 70 4.82 -4.78 17.47
CA PRO A 70 3.72 -5.17 18.35
C PRO A 70 2.36 -4.92 17.71
N LEU A 71 2.21 -3.80 16.99
CA LEU A 71 0.97 -3.43 16.33
C LEU A 71 0.59 -4.44 15.23
N LEU A 72 1.56 -4.87 14.41
CA LEU A 72 1.34 -5.87 13.35
C LEU A 72 0.97 -7.25 13.90
N ARG A 73 1.41 -7.60 15.11
CA ARG A 73 1.22 -8.94 15.70
C ARG A 73 -0.01 -9.07 16.59
N GLY A 74 -0.47 -7.97 17.17
CA GLY A 74 -1.45 -8.00 18.25
C GLY A 74 -2.85 -7.53 17.91
N THR A 75 -3.13 -7.16 16.69
CA THR A 75 -4.37 -6.46 16.36
C THR A 75 -5.42 -7.36 15.74
N GLY A 76 -6.67 -7.16 16.11
CA GLY A 76 -7.81 -7.72 15.38
C GLY A 76 -8.12 -6.99 14.06
N GLY A 77 -7.11 -6.38 13.40
CA GLY A 77 -7.22 -5.63 12.15
C GLY A 77 -5.90 -5.49 11.44
N PHE A 78 -5.90 -4.89 10.25
CA PHE A 78 -4.69 -4.68 9.45
C PHE A 78 -4.16 -3.26 9.60
N VAL A 79 -2.84 -3.15 9.70
CA VAL A 79 -2.15 -1.89 9.94
C VAL A 79 -1.95 -1.14 8.62
N VAL A 80 -2.34 0.11 8.62
CA VAL A 80 -2.11 1.06 7.52
C VAL A 80 -1.07 2.07 7.96
N CYS A 81 -0.01 2.22 7.19
CA CYS A 81 0.92 3.35 7.26
C CYS A 81 0.40 4.44 6.30
N PRO A 82 -0.21 5.53 6.81
CA PRO A 82 -0.72 6.59 5.97
C PRO A 82 0.43 7.41 5.40
N LEU A 83 0.55 7.44 4.07
CA LEU A 83 1.62 8.13 3.35
C LEU A 83 1.12 9.29 2.51
N SER A 84 -0.19 9.47 2.39
CA SER A 84 -0.83 10.61 1.75
C SER A 84 -2.12 10.98 2.46
N THR A 85 -2.62 12.17 2.16
CA THR A 85 -3.92 12.67 2.58
C THR A 85 -4.58 13.28 1.35
N LEU A 86 -5.28 12.46 0.59
CA LEU A 86 -5.95 12.86 -0.64
C LEU A 86 -7.38 13.30 -0.36
N ARG A 87 -7.77 14.41 -0.97
CA ARG A 87 -9.17 14.87 -0.96
C ARG A 87 -10.03 13.89 -1.75
N GLU A 88 -11.32 13.94 -1.53
CA GLU A 88 -12.26 13.05 -2.23
C GLU A 88 -12.23 13.22 -3.75
N ASN A 89 -12.11 14.45 -4.24
CA ASN A 89 -11.98 14.74 -5.67
C ASN A 89 -10.63 14.30 -6.27
N GLU A 90 -9.59 14.11 -5.46
CA GLU A 90 -8.26 13.63 -5.88
C GLU A 90 -8.13 12.10 -5.89
N SER A 91 -9.12 11.39 -5.37
CA SER A 91 -9.15 9.93 -5.29
C SER A 91 -10.48 9.33 -5.74
N ARG A 92 -11.21 10.05 -6.60
CA ARG A 92 -12.50 9.59 -7.12
C ARG A 92 -12.29 8.41 -8.06
N PRO A 93 -12.95 7.25 -7.82
CA PRO A 93 -12.81 6.08 -8.66
C PRO A 93 -13.05 6.37 -10.14
N GLY A 94 -12.14 5.88 -10.99
CA GLY A 94 -12.18 6.07 -12.45
C GLY A 94 -11.79 7.48 -12.93
N ARG A 95 -11.36 8.36 -12.03
CA ARG A 95 -10.89 9.72 -12.38
C ARG A 95 -9.50 9.96 -11.77
N PRO A 96 -8.47 9.31 -12.32
CA PRO A 96 -7.12 9.48 -11.83
C PRO A 96 -6.63 10.91 -12.06
N VAL A 97 -5.87 11.43 -11.10
CA VAL A 97 -5.28 12.76 -11.15
C VAL A 97 -3.82 12.73 -10.72
N LYS A 98 -3.06 13.75 -11.08
CA LYS A 98 -1.62 13.86 -10.79
C LYS A 98 -1.27 13.61 -9.32
N ALA A 99 -2.08 14.09 -8.37
CA ALA A 99 -1.89 13.84 -6.93
C ALA A 99 -1.90 12.34 -6.59
N GLY A 100 -2.74 11.53 -7.26
CA GLY A 100 -2.76 10.08 -7.15
C GLY A 100 -1.47 9.43 -7.65
N GLY A 101 -0.87 9.97 -8.72
CA GLY A 101 0.43 9.51 -9.24
C GLY A 101 1.56 9.75 -8.24
N HIS A 102 1.64 10.94 -7.64
CA HIS A 102 2.60 11.23 -6.57
C HIS A 102 2.42 10.30 -5.36
N ALA A 103 1.17 10.04 -4.98
CA ALA A 103 0.86 9.15 -3.88
C ALA A 103 1.30 7.70 -4.19
N ALA A 104 0.95 7.17 -5.36
CA ALA A 104 1.33 5.82 -5.79
C ALA A 104 2.86 5.64 -5.84
N TYR A 105 3.59 6.60 -6.41
CA TYR A 105 5.04 6.61 -6.40
C TYR A 105 5.62 6.55 -4.98
N ARG A 106 5.08 7.37 -4.06
CA ARG A 106 5.52 7.39 -2.66
C ARG A 106 5.29 6.05 -1.97
N TYR A 107 4.18 5.37 -2.23
CA TYR A 107 3.91 4.06 -1.63
C TYR A 107 4.95 3.03 -2.05
N ILE A 108 5.30 2.99 -3.34
CA ILE A 108 6.31 2.05 -3.87
C ILE A 108 7.69 2.38 -3.30
N THR A 109 8.07 3.65 -3.28
CA THR A 109 9.37 4.10 -2.75
C THR A 109 9.53 3.73 -1.27
N VAL A 110 8.49 3.93 -0.47
CA VAL A 110 8.53 3.54 0.95
C VAL A 110 8.56 2.02 1.10
N ALA A 111 7.80 1.27 0.30
CA ALA A 111 7.86 -0.20 0.30
C ALA A 111 9.28 -0.71 0.02
N ALA A 112 9.93 -0.18 -1.02
CA ALA A 112 11.30 -0.52 -1.37
C ALA A 112 12.27 -0.22 -0.22
N ARG A 113 12.18 0.95 0.41
CA ARG A 113 13.01 1.31 1.57
C ARG A 113 12.80 0.38 2.76
N LEU A 114 11.57 -0.02 3.05
CA LEU A 114 11.27 -0.96 4.13
C LEU A 114 11.86 -2.35 3.85
N ALA A 115 11.84 -2.81 2.60
CA ALA A 115 12.44 -4.07 2.21
C ALA A 115 13.96 -4.01 2.27
N LEU A 116 14.59 -2.97 1.72
CA LEU A 116 16.04 -2.77 1.73
C LEU A 116 16.60 -2.62 3.16
N SER A 117 15.83 -2.03 4.07
CA SER A 117 16.21 -1.93 5.49
C SER A 117 15.82 -3.16 6.33
N SER A 118 15.36 -4.24 5.69
CA SER A 118 14.93 -5.48 6.36
C SER A 118 13.81 -5.30 7.41
N VAL A 119 13.04 -4.22 7.31
CA VAL A 119 11.82 -4.03 8.09
C VAL A 119 10.66 -4.82 7.49
N ALA A 120 10.58 -4.88 6.17
CA ALA A 120 9.68 -5.77 5.45
C ALA A 120 10.48 -6.91 4.80
N ASP A 121 9.90 -8.11 4.80
CA ASP A 121 10.51 -9.30 4.22
C ASP A 121 10.16 -9.45 2.71
N ALA A 122 9.09 -8.78 2.28
CA ALA A 122 8.64 -8.79 0.89
C ALA A 122 7.78 -7.56 0.56
N ILE A 123 7.57 -7.32 -0.73
CA ILE A 123 6.68 -6.28 -1.26
C ILE A 123 5.58 -6.95 -2.09
N ALA A 124 4.34 -6.49 -1.92
CA ALA A 124 3.22 -6.79 -2.79
C ALA A 124 2.62 -5.48 -3.30
N THR A 125 2.48 -5.33 -4.62
CA THR A 125 2.01 -4.08 -5.22
C THR A 125 0.62 -4.24 -5.82
N ALA A 126 -0.31 -3.34 -5.47
CA ALA A 126 -1.57 -3.20 -6.17
C ALA A 126 -1.38 -2.41 -7.48
N PRO A 127 -2.32 -2.52 -8.44
CA PRO A 127 -2.19 -1.88 -9.75
C PRO A 127 -2.01 -0.36 -9.68
N ILE A 128 -1.14 0.16 -10.53
CA ILE A 128 -0.93 1.60 -10.73
C ILE A 128 -1.30 2.00 -12.16
N SER A 129 -1.64 3.27 -12.33
CA SER A 129 -1.82 3.87 -13.65
C SER A 129 -0.47 4.42 -14.14
N LYS A 130 0.06 3.83 -15.23
CA LYS A 130 1.32 4.28 -15.84
C LYS A 130 1.22 5.73 -16.32
N SER A 131 0.12 6.11 -16.96
CA SER A 131 -0.09 7.47 -17.44
C SER A 131 -0.05 8.49 -16.31
N ILE A 132 -0.65 8.18 -15.16
CA ILE A 132 -0.67 9.09 -14.00
C ILE A 132 0.71 9.21 -13.34
N LEU A 133 1.53 8.15 -13.34
CA LEU A 133 2.94 8.27 -12.92
C LEU A 133 3.70 9.23 -13.82
N ILE A 134 3.55 9.10 -15.13
CA ILE A 134 4.19 9.99 -16.13
C ILE A 134 3.70 11.43 -15.94
N ASP A 135 2.39 11.65 -15.82
CA ASP A 135 1.80 12.97 -15.57
C ASP A 135 2.29 13.59 -14.26
N ALA A 136 2.60 12.76 -13.27
CA ALA A 136 3.21 13.17 -12.02
C ALA A 136 4.72 13.45 -12.12
N GLY A 137 5.33 13.25 -13.30
CA GLY A 137 6.75 13.49 -13.54
C GLY A 137 7.65 12.28 -13.28
N TYR A 138 7.09 11.10 -13.06
CA TYR A 138 7.83 9.85 -12.83
C TYR A 138 7.79 9.00 -14.09
N ASN A 139 8.87 9.01 -14.86
CA ASN A 139 8.94 8.32 -16.16
C ASN A 139 9.35 6.85 -16.01
N TYR A 140 8.49 6.06 -15.37
CA TYR A 140 8.66 4.62 -15.24
C TYR A 140 7.56 3.87 -15.98
N PRO A 141 7.92 2.88 -16.82
CA PRO A 141 6.94 2.04 -17.52
C PRO A 141 6.07 1.18 -16.60
N GLY A 142 6.56 0.90 -15.39
CA GLY A 142 5.83 0.12 -14.39
C GLY A 142 6.54 0.01 -13.05
N HIS A 143 6.09 -0.95 -12.24
CA HIS A 143 6.68 -1.25 -10.92
C HIS A 143 8.09 -1.80 -11.04
N THR A 144 8.34 -2.66 -12.04
CA THR A 144 9.60 -3.39 -12.19
C THR A 144 10.76 -2.43 -12.34
N GLU A 145 10.66 -1.51 -13.26
CA GLU A 145 11.72 -0.54 -13.57
C GLU A 145 11.96 0.41 -12.38
N LEU A 146 10.88 0.85 -11.74
CA LEU A 146 10.99 1.67 -10.54
C LEU A 146 11.64 0.91 -9.38
N LEU A 147 11.27 -0.34 -9.15
CA LEU A 147 11.87 -1.16 -8.09
C LEU A 147 13.31 -1.53 -8.40
N ALA A 148 13.65 -1.82 -9.66
CA ALA A 148 15.02 -2.09 -10.09
C ALA A 148 15.94 -0.89 -9.81
N GLU A 149 15.50 0.32 -10.15
CA GLU A 149 16.25 1.55 -9.85
C GLU A 149 16.41 1.77 -8.34
N LEU A 150 15.32 1.65 -7.57
CA LEU A 150 15.35 1.85 -6.12
C LEU A 150 16.22 0.82 -5.38
N SER A 151 16.31 -0.40 -5.90
CA SER A 151 17.15 -1.48 -5.34
C SER A 151 18.57 -1.47 -5.88
N GLN A 152 18.88 -0.63 -6.88
CA GLN A 152 20.17 -0.62 -7.58
C GLN A 152 20.53 -1.99 -8.17
N THR A 153 19.53 -2.76 -8.57
CA THR A 153 19.69 -4.08 -9.16
C THR A 153 19.43 -3.96 -10.66
N PRO A 154 20.46 -4.01 -11.51
CA PRO A 154 20.26 -4.02 -12.96
C PRO A 154 19.48 -5.27 -13.36
N GLU A 155 18.67 -5.15 -14.42
CA GLU A 155 17.95 -6.30 -15.02
C GLU A 155 18.91 -7.37 -15.54
#